data_f30eb10fcf10f55af6e25298401d26f6
#
_entry.id   f30eb10fcf10f55af6e25298401d26f6
#
_cell.length_a   1.000
_cell.length_b   1.000
_cell.length_c   1.000
_cell.angle_alpha   90.00
_cell.angle_beta   90.00
_cell.angle_gamma   90.00
#
_symmetry.space_group_name_H-M   'P 1'
#
loop_
_entity.id
_entity.type
_entity.pdbx_description
1 polymer ?
#
loop_
_entity_poly.entity_id
_entity_poly.type
_entity_poly.pdbx_seq_one_letter_code
_entity_poly.pdbx_strand_id
1 'polypeptide(L)'
;MLTTEQLTKHIETFKTFCKNNRLRLKEAGDGLPVARAIGKFKEDEFFCNFKDGSIGVYAGRETPRQFTYLHKKLIKLGCIPHQIGDFEGSYDLEWMNIPPVARLLKIRKGAAKVKDPKWLREL
;
A
#
# COMPACT_ATOMS: atom_id res chain seq x y z
N MET A 1 22.21 -3.89 2.26
CA MET A 1 21.63 -2.53 2.32
C MET A 1 21.88 -1.80 1.02
N LEU A 2 20.92 -1.02 0.59
CA LEU A 2 21.05 -0.28 -0.66
C LEU A 2 21.97 0.94 -0.51
N THR A 3 22.68 1.26 -1.57
CA THR A 3 23.41 2.53 -1.62
C THR A 3 22.39 3.66 -1.78
N THR A 4 22.83 4.89 -1.53
CA THR A 4 21.95 6.05 -1.70
C THR A 4 21.40 6.12 -3.12
N GLU A 5 22.25 5.84 -4.10
CA GLU A 5 21.86 5.85 -5.49
C GLU A 5 20.82 4.79 -5.81
N GLN A 6 21.02 3.58 -5.30
CA GLN A 6 20.08 2.49 -5.50
C GLN A 6 18.74 2.79 -4.83
N LEU A 7 18.79 3.33 -3.62
CA LEU A 7 17.58 3.69 -2.91
C LEU A 7 16.78 4.76 -3.66
N THR A 8 17.48 5.78 -4.17
CA THR A 8 16.81 6.82 -4.94
C THR A 8 16.09 6.23 -6.15
N LYS A 9 16.73 5.29 -6.82
CA LYS A 9 16.14 4.64 -7.98
C LYS A 9 14.89 3.84 -7.59
N HIS A 10 14.94 3.13 -6.48
CA HIS A 10 13.79 2.37 -6.03
C HIS A 10 12.63 3.29 -5.62
N ILE A 11 12.95 4.41 -4.99
CA ILE A 11 11.93 5.39 -4.62
C ILE A 11 11.23 5.93 -5.87
N GLU A 12 12.01 6.26 -6.91
CA GLU A 12 11.42 6.75 -8.14
C GLU A 12 10.57 5.70 -8.82
N THR A 13 11.03 4.45 -8.81
CA THR A 13 10.26 3.35 -9.38
C THR A 13 8.94 3.17 -8.63
N PHE A 14 8.98 3.24 -7.31
CA PHE A 14 7.78 3.12 -6.48
C PHE A 14 6.80 4.26 -6.79
N LYS A 15 7.30 5.49 -6.88
CA LYS A 15 6.46 6.64 -7.20
C LYS A 15 5.80 6.49 -8.57
N THR A 16 6.58 6.07 -9.57
CA THR A 16 6.06 5.89 -10.91
C THR A 16 5.00 4.79 -10.94
N PHE A 17 5.25 3.70 -10.21
CA PHE A 17 4.28 2.62 -10.13
C PHE A 17 2.98 3.10 -9.50
N CYS A 18 3.08 3.85 -8.40
CA CYS A 18 1.89 4.38 -7.73
C CYS A 18 1.10 5.29 -8.65
N LYS A 19 1.80 6.15 -9.38
CA LYS A 19 1.14 7.06 -10.32
C LYS A 19 0.42 6.29 -11.41
N ASN A 20 1.08 5.30 -11.98
CA ASN A 20 0.50 4.52 -13.07
C ASN A 20 -0.68 3.68 -12.63
N ASN A 21 -0.72 3.29 -11.36
CA ASN A 21 -1.80 2.48 -10.84
C ASN A 21 -2.79 3.28 -10.01
N ARG A 22 -2.67 4.60 -10.04
CA ARG A 22 -3.59 5.53 -9.38
C ARG A 22 -3.66 5.29 -7.88
N LEU A 23 -2.53 4.97 -7.28
CA LEU A 23 -2.44 4.81 -5.84
C LEU A 23 -2.19 6.18 -5.20
N ARG A 24 -2.79 6.37 -4.03
CA ARG A 24 -2.69 7.65 -3.33
C ARG A 24 -1.34 7.77 -2.65
N LEU A 25 -0.48 8.60 -3.19
CA LEU A 25 0.88 8.76 -2.71
C LEU A 25 0.97 9.85 -1.65
N LYS A 26 1.66 9.55 -0.56
CA LYS A 26 1.92 10.50 0.51
C LYS A 26 3.37 10.35 0.96
N GLU A 27 3.80 11.26 1.82
CA GLU A 27 5.13 11.20 2.38
C GLU A 27 5.02 10.81 3.84
N ALA A 28 5.76 9.78 4.25
CA ALA A 28 5.76 9.35 5.64
C ALA A 28 6.64 10.28 6.48
N GLY A 29 6.66 10.06 7.80
CA GLY A 29 7.42 10.91 8.70
C GLY A 29 8.92 10.91 8.45
N ASP A 30 9.43 9.86 7.82
CA ASP A 30 10.85 9.76 7.47
C ASP A 30 11.14 10.32 6.07
N GLY A 31 10.16 10.93 5.43
CA GLY A 31 10.32 11.51 4.10
C GLY A 31 10.19 10.53 2.96
N LEU A 32 9.97 9.25 3.23
CA LEU A 32 9.83 8.26 2.18
C LEU A 32 8.38 8.18 1.67
N PRO A 33 8.19 7.84 0.41
CA PRO A 33 6.83 7.77 -0.14
C PRO A 33 6.08 6.55 0.38
N VAL A 34 4.80 6.73 0.63
CA VAL A 34 3.90 5.64 0.99
C VAL A 34 2.59 5.82 0.24
N ALA A 35 1.87 4.72 0.00
CA ALA A 35 0.54 4.78 -0.60
C ALA A 35 -0.43 4.26 0.43
N ARG A 36 -1.29 5.11 0.96
CA ARG A 36 -2.18 4.79 2.07
C ARG A 36 -3.61 4.56 1.65
N ALA A 37 -4.31 3.78 2.47
CA ALA A 37 -5.72 3.52 2.27
C ALA A 37 -6.55 4.77 2.48
N ILE A 38 -7.71 4.83 1.82
CA ILE A 38 -8.58 5.99 1.88
C ILE A 38 -9.84 5.73 2.70
N GLY A 39 -10.01 4.56 3.26
CA GLY A 39 -11.19 4.23 4.03
C GLY A 39 -10.98 4.37 5.52
N LYS A 40 -11.71 3.55 6.27
CA LYS A 40 -11.66 3.57 7.72
C LYS A 40 -10.27 3.26 8.27
N PHE A 41 -9.53 2.40 7.59
CA PHE A 41 -8.22 1.97 8.08
C PHE A 41 -7.12 2.72 7.34
N LYS A 42 -7.03 4.01 7.60
CA LYS A 42 -6.09 4.90 6.89
C LYS A 42 -4.62 4.58 7.13
N GLU A 43 -4.32 3.80 8.16
CA GLU A 43 -2.93 3.43 8.43
C GLU A 43 -2.46 2.26 7.57
N ASP A 44 -3.38 1.55 6.91
CA ASP A 44 -2.97 0.52 5.96
C ASP A 44 -2.24 1.19 4.81
N GLU A 45 -1.13 0.62 4.40
CA GLU A 45 -0.30 1.28 3.39
C GLU A 45 0.65 0.34 2.67
N PHE A 46 1.09 0.77 1.50
CA PHE A 46 2.27 0.22 0.86
C PHE A 46 3.44 1.16 1.16
N PHE A 47 4.60 0.60 1.38
CA PHE A 47 5.80 1.41 1.60
C PHE A 47 6.98 0.80 0.87
N CYS A 48 8.00 1.61 0.64
CA CYS A 48 9.22 1.16 -0.02
C CYS A 48 10.21 0.71 1.04
N ASN A 49 10.63 -0.55 0.97
CA ASN A 49 11.58 -1.09 1.94
C ASN A 49 12.98 -0.64 1.54
N PHE A 50 13.58 0.24 2.33
CA PHE A 50 14.88 0.79 1.97
C PHE A 50 16.05 -0.16 2.17
N LYS A 51 15.83 -1.34 2.73
CA LYS A 51 16.90 -2.32 2.85
C LYS A 51 17.17 -3.04 1.55
N ASP A 52 16.12 -3.38 0.82
CA ASP A 52 16.27 -4.16 -0.41
C ASP A 52 15.43 -3.63 -1.57
N GLY A 53 14.70 -2.52 -1.36
CA GLY A 53 13.90 -1.93 -2.41
C GLY A 53 12.61 -2.66 -2.71
N SER A 54 12.27 -3.65 -1.92
CA SER A 54 11.01 -4.37 -2.12
C SER A 54 9.82 -3.52 -1.65
N ILE A 55 8.63 -3.95 -2.03
CA ILE A 55 7.41 -3.28 -1.57
C ILE A 55 6.95 -3.94 -0.29
N GLY A 56 6.67 -3.13 0.71
CA GLY A 56 6.11 -3.60 1.96
C GLY A 56 4.65 -3.24 2.08
N VAL A 57 3.93 -3.99 2.88
CA VAL A 57 2.52 -3.75 3.19
C VAL A 57 2.38 -3.70 4.70
N TYR A 58 1.68 -2.68 5.18
CA TYR A 58 1.31 -2.61 6.58
C TYR A 58 -0.22 -2.59 6.67
N ALA A 59 -0.79 -3.39 7.55
CA ALA A 59 -2.23 -3.41 7.74
C ALA A 59 -2.55 -3.72 9.20
N GLY A 60 -3.57 -3.07 9.73
CA GLY A 60 -4.00 -3.27 11.10
C GLY A 60 -5.52 -3.25 11.23
N ARG A 61 -6.01 -3.80 12.35
CA ARG A 61 -7.43 -3.84 12.62
C ARG A 61 -7.69 -3.59 14.11
N GLU A 62 -8.94 -3.37 14.45
CA GLU A 62 -9.31 -3.00 15.82
C GLU A 62 -9.32 -4.18 16.79
N THR A 63 -9.56 -5.39 16.29
CA THR A 63 -9.57 -6.58 17.13
C THR A 63 -8.70 -7.67 16.51
N PRO A 64 -8.16 -8.59 17.35
CA PRO A 64 -7.38 -9.70 16.83
C PRO A 64 -8.17 -10.55 15.84
N ARG A 65 -9.45 -10.71 16.06
CA ARG A 65 -10.28 -11.51 15.18
C ARG A 65 -10.38 -10.89 13.79
N GLN A 66 -10.60 -9.57 13.73
CA GLN A 66 -10.64 -8.87 12.46
C GLN A 66 -9.31 -8.96 11.74
N PHE A 67 -8.22 -8.84 12.48
CA PHE A 67 -6.90 -8.91 11.87
C PHE A 67 -6.61 -10.33 11.37
N THR A 68 -6.98 -11.36 12.12
CA THR A 68 -6.78 -12.75 11.68
C THR A 68 -7.49 -13.00 10.35
N TYR A 69 -8.69 -12.48 10.20
CA TYR A 69 -9.46 -12.63 8.97
C TYR A 69 -8.75 -11.92 7.80
N LEU A 70 -8.30 -10.70 8.03
CA LEU A 70 -7.56 -9.95 7.02
C LEU A 70 -6.25 -10.64 6.67
N HIS A 71 -5.53 -11.12 7.68
CA HIS A 71 -4.25 -11.79 7.50
C HIS A 71 -4.38 -12.97 6.53
N LYS A 72 -5.41 -13.78 6.71
CA LYS A 72 -5.63 -14.93 5.82
C LYS A 72 -5.83 -14.48 4.38
N LYS A 73 -6.55 -13.39 4.18
CA LYS A 73 -6.76 -12.86 2.84
C LYS A 73 -5.48 -12.34 2.22
N LEU A 74 -4.66 -11.65 3.02
CA LEU A 74 -3.40 -11.11 2.53
C LEU A 74 -2.45 -12.24 2.11
N ILE A 75 -2.36 -13.29 2.91
CA ILE A 75 -1.54 -14.45 2.57
C ILE A 75 -2.02 -15.07 1.25
N LYS A 76 -3.33 -15.19 1.11
CA LYS A 76 -3.90 -15.77 -0.11
C LYS A 76 -3.58 -14.94 -1.34
N LEU A 77 -3.43 -13.63 -1.19
CA LEU A 77 -3.11 -12.74 -2.30
C LEU A 77 -1.60 -12.59 -2.54
N GLY A 78 -0.79 -13.35 -1.83
CA GLY A 78 0.64 -13.38 -2.09
C GLY A 78 1.50 -12.57 -1.14
N CYS A 79 0.91 -11.99 -0.10
CA CYS A 79 1.69 -11.25 0.89
C CYS A 79 2.51 -12.23 1.73
N ILE A 80 3.78 -11.92 1.92
CA ILE A 80 4.68 -12.77 2.69
C ILE A 80 4.90 -12.14 4.06
N PRO A 81 4.49 -12.82 5.16
CA PRO A 81 4.58 -12.21 6.49
C PRO A 81 6.01 -11.85 6.85
N HIS A 82 6.19 -10.66 7.38
CA HIS A 82 7.49 -10.20 7.85
C HIS A 82 7.46 -10.05 9.37
N GLN A 83 6.49 -9.29 9.89
CA GLN A 83 6.36 -9.06 11.31
C GLN A 83 4.88 -9.00 11.64
N ILE A 84 4.40 -9.95 12.45
CA ILE A 84 2.97 -10.10 12.72
C ILE A 84 2.69 -9.98 14.20
N GLY A 85 1.77 -9.07 14.54
CA GLY A 85 1.27 -8.92 15.90
C GLY A 85 -0.17 -9.37 16.01
N ASP A 86 -0.82 -9.03 17.12
CA ASP A 86 -2.21 -9.42 17.35
C ASP A 86 -3.19 -8.57 16.55
N PHE A 87 -2.86 -7.29 16.38
CA PHE A 87 -3.76 -6.34 15.72
C PHE A 87 -3.24 -5.85 14.37
N GLU A 88 -2.01 -6.13 14.05
CA GLU A 88 -1.38 -5.55 12.86
C GLU A 88 -0.25 -6.43 12.37
N GLY A 89 0.14 -6.20 11.12
CA GLY A 89 1.24 -6.93 10.54
C GLY A 89 1.88 -6.20 9.38
N SER A 90 3.13 -6.54 9.11
CA SER A 90 3.79 -6.07 7.90
C SER A 90 4.18 -7.26 7.05
N TYR A 91 4.20 -7.05 5.76
CA TYR A 91 4.38 -8.10 4.77
C TYR A 91 5.27 -7.60 3.64
N ASP A 92 5.92 -8.54 2.96
CA ASP A 92 6.60 -8.23 1.71
C ASP A 92 5.66 -8.59 0.58
N LEU A 93 5.78 -7.89 -0.54
CA LEU A 93 4.87 -8.09 -1.65
C LEU A 93 5.59 -7.89 -2.97
N GLU A 94 5.33 -8.78 -3.92
CA GLU A 94 5.87 -8.62 -5.26
C GLU A 94 5.00 -7.67 -6.08
N TRP A 95 5.63 -6.97 -7.01
CA TRP A 95 4.94 -5.95 -7.82
C TRP A 95 3.68 -6.46 -8.49
N MET A 96 3.72 -7.69 -9.01
CA MET A 96 2.58 -8.25 -9.73
C MET A 96 1.36 -8.47 -8.84
N ASN A 97 1.57 -8.57 -7.53
CA ASN A 97 0.49 -8.83 -6.59
C ASN A 97 -0.10 -7.57 -5.97
N ILE A 98 0.44 -6.39 -6.32
CA ILE A 98 -0.03 -5.14 -5.73
C ILE A 98 -1.49 -4.81 -6.09
N PRO A 99 -1.93 -4.93 -7.34
CA PRO A 99 -3.31 -4.54 -7.65
C PRO A 99 -4.39 -5.22 -6.80
N PRO A 100 -4.39 -6.55 -6.63
CA PRO A 100 -5.44 -7.16 -5.79
C PRO A 100 -5.34 -6.76 -4.32
N VAL A 101 -4.11 -6.59 -3.80
CA VAL A 101 -3.95 -6.15 -2.41
C VAL A 101 -4.40 -4.71 -2.25
N ALA A 102 -4.10 -3.86 -3.23
CA ALA A 102 -4.56 -2.47 -3.21
C ALA A 102 -6.08 -2.39 -3.17
N ARG A 103 -6.76 -3.25 -3.92
CA ARG A 103 -8.21 -3.28 -3.91
C ARG A 103 -8.75 -3.75 -2.56
N LEU A 104 -8.14 -4.77 -1.99
CA LEU A 104 -8.57 -5.29 -0.70
C LEU A 104 -8.44 -4.24 0.40
N LEU A 105 -7.32 -3.53 0.43
CA LEU A 105 -7.04 -2.54 1.46
C LEU A 105 -7.55 -1.14 1.12
N LYS A 106 -8.14 -0.96 -0.05
CA LYS A 106 -8.64 0.33 -0.53
C LYS A 106 -7.52 1.38 -0.64
N ILE A 107 -6.37 0.95 -1.10
CA ILE A 107 -5.25 1.84 -1.34
C ILE A 107 -5.33 2.29 -2.79
N ARG A 108 -6.14 3.33 -3.05
CA ARG A 108 -6.33 3.82 -4.41
C ARG A 108 -6.50 5.32 -4.40
N LYS A 109 -5.77 5.98 -5.29
CA LYS A 109 -5.93 7.39 -5.46
C LYS A 109 -7.19 7.65 -6.26
N GLY A 110 -7.98 8.55 -5.84
CA GLY A 110 -9.04 9.05 -6.68
C GLY A 110 -10.19 8.12 -7.01
N ALA A 111 -10.19 6.93 -6.47
CA ALA A 111 -11.34 6.08 -6.68
C ALA A 111 -12.60 6.81 -6.25
N ALA A 112 -12.46 7.58 -5.23
CA ALA A 112 -13.58 8.30 -4.68
C ALA A 112 -13.97 9.51 -5.49
N LYS A 113 -13.09 9.99 -6.36
CA LYS A 113 -13.41 11.17 -7.06
C LYS A 113 -13.79 10.99 -8.43
N VAL A 114 -13.79 9.88 -8.87
CA VAL A 114 -14.10 9.66 -10.22
C VAL A 114 -15.45 10.13 -10.60
N LYS A 115 -16.16 10.31 -9.77
CA LYS A 115 -17.34 10.79 -10.08
C LYS A 115 -17.45 12.10 -10.44
N ASP A 116 -17.11 12.50 -10.91
CA ASP A 116 -17.18 13.67 -11.22
C ASP A 116 -17.52 14.02 -12.29
N PRO A 117 -17.60 13.78 -12.33
CA PRO A 117 -17.95 14.25 -12.95
C PRO A 117 -18.46 14.68 -13.89
N LYS A 118 -18.35 14.84 -14.18
CA LYS A 118 -18.89 15.17 -14.78
C LYS A 118 -19.41 15.09 -15.58
N TRP A 119 -19.33 14.83 -15.36
CA TRP A 119 -19.83 14.54 -15.62
C TRP A 119 -20.37 14.68 -15.84
N LEU A 120 -19.99 14.63 -15.20
CA LEU A 120 -20.31 14.66 -14.95
C LEU A 120 -20.67 15.31 -15.36
N ARG A 121 -20.43 15.84 -15.32
CA ARG A 121 -20.79 16.44 -15.40
C ARG A 121 -21.17 17.03 -16.32
N GLU A 122 -21.16 17.12 -16.38
CA GLU A 122 -21.62 17.44 -16.96
C GLU A 122 -22.02 17.42 -17.58
N LEU A 123 -22.11 17.56 -17.48
CA LEU A 123 -22.58 17.40 -17.65
C LEU A 123 -23.01 17.52 -18.01
#